data_f87178d400e46a9c7b4ec8b4ce3bea98
#
_entry.id   f87178d400e46a9c7b4ec8b4ce3bea98
#
_cell.length_a   1.000
_cell.length_b   1.000
_cell.length_c   1.000
_cell.angle_alpha   90.00
_cell.angle_beta   90.00
_cell.angle_gamma   90.00
#
_symmetry.space_group_name_H-M   'P 1'
#
loop_
_entity.id
_entity.type
_entity.pdbx_description
1 polymer ?
#
loop_
_entity_poly.entity_id
_entity_poly.type
_entity_poly.pdbx_seq_one_letter_code
_entity_poly.pdbx_strand_id
1 'polypeptide(L)'
;MSFKRTGNRIQQKMRRMDMKKYRGWVIALLLILLCIGGVRLVLRATAEYPALGEPVSYPVNQVEGFTLSIETPTWSPFRGYTIRWAVSAESEDIYTFSTENADFSNLERCVDGQWYRLKRSQDRENLSHLDFPLGGDSTGLQGSIVQKFDNYGTRLEPGTYRVTLEMQAEDGTPHYLAAEFDIA
;
A
#
# COMPACT_ATOMS: atom_id res chain seq x y z
N MET A 1 -29.08 50.49 -50.75
CA MET A 1 -29.44 49.76 -49.51
C MET A 1 -29.00 48.29 -49.56
N SER A 2 -27.70 47.97 -49.78
CA SER A 2 -27.25 46.56 -49.95
C SER A 2 -26.09 46.14 -49.04
N PHE A 3 -25.53 46.96 -48.19
CA PHE A 3 -24.32 46.66 -47.39
C PHE A 3 -24.54 45.92 -46.05
N LYS A 4 -25.74 45.90 -45.51
CA LYS A 4 -26.03 45.24 -44.21
C LYS A 4 -26.19 43.71 -44.25
N ARG A 5 -26.44 43.11 -45.43
CA ARG A 5 -26.67 41.65 -45.53
C ARG A 5 -25.38 40.80 -45.56
N THR A 6 -24.26 41.38 -46.00
CA THR A 6 -23.00 40.65 -46.16
C THR A 6 -22.30 40.41 -44.79
N GLY A 7 -22.37 41.38 -43.88
CA GLY A 7 -21.72 41.27 -42.53
C GLY A 7 -22.30 40.16 -41.66
N ASN A 8 -23.64 39.93 -41.72
CA ASN A 8 -24.30 38.90 -40.91
C ASN A 8 -23.96 37.48 -41.39
N ARG A 9 -23.67 37.29 -42.66
CA ARG A 9 -23.29 35.95 -43.17
C ARG A 9 -21.88 35.54 -42.78
N ILE A 10 -20.96 36.49 -42.71
CA ILE A 10 -19.57 36.25 -42.30
C ILE A 10 -19.50 35.98 -40.81
N GLN A 11 -20.21 36.69 -39.96
CA GLN A 11 -20.28 36.42 -38.53
C GLN A 11 -20.95 35.07 -38.21
N GLN A 12 -21.99 34.69 -38.94
CA GLN A 12 -22.62 33.37 -38.81
C GLN A 12 -21.70 32.21 -39.21
N LYS A 13 -20.86 32.43 -40.27
CA LYS A 13 -19.88 31.45 -40.70
C LYS A 13 -18.73 31.27 -39.75
N MET A 14 -18.23 32.33 -39.11
CA MET A 14 -17.21 32.30 -38.05
C MET A 14 -17.72 31.58 -36.80
N ARG A 15 -18.92 31.91 -36.31
CA ARG A 15 -19.54 31.20 -35.18
C ARG A 15 -19.74 29.70 -35.46
N ARG A 16 -20.05 29.28 -36.68
CA ARG A 16 -20.20 27.86 -37.07
C ARG A 16 -18.86 27.15 -37.15
N MET A 17 -17.77 27.83 -37.52
CA MET A 17 -16.44 27.20 -37.54
C MET A 17 -15.89 27.02 -36.12
N ASP A 18 -16.10 27.97 -35.22
CA ASP A 18 -15.71 27.87 -33.80
C ASP A 18 -16.49 26.72 -33.11
N MET A 19 -17.80 26.61 -33.34
CA MET A 19 -18.58 25.52 -32.76
C MET A 19 -18.14 24.13 -33.24
N LYS A 20 -17.66 23.97 -34.49
CA LYS A 20 -17.13 22.69 -34.96
C LYS A 20 -15.82 22.31 -34.27
N LYS A 21 -14.97 23.30 -34.00
CA LYS A 21 -13.71 23.13 -33.29
C LYS A 21 -13.96 22.76 -31.82
N TYR A 22 -14.90 23.42 -31.14
CA TYR A 22 -15.32 23.10 -29.79
C TYR A 22 -15.96 21.71 -29.67
N ARG A 23 -16.77 21.28 -30.67
CA ARG A 23 -17.34 19.91 -30.68
C ARG A 23 -16.25 18.84 -30.70
N GLY A 24 -15.16 19.03 -31.45
CA GLY A 24 -14.04 18.10 -31.46
C GLY A 24 -13.36 17.98 -30.09
N TRP A 25 -13.12 19.10 -29.42
CA TRP A 25 -12.55 19.13 -28.09
C TRP A 25 -13.44 18.49 -27.01
N VAL A 26 -14.75 18.77 -27.08
CA VAL A 26 -15.73 18.16 -26.15
C VAL A 26 -15.79 16.63 -26.34
N ILE A 27 -15.78 16.15 -27.58
CA ILE A 27 -15.76 14.70 -27.86
C ILE A 27 -14.46 14.08 -27.36
N ALA A 28 -13.31 14.71 -27.59
CA ALA A 28 -12.02 14.23 -27.10
C ALA A 28 -12.01 14.17 -25.57
N LEU A 29 -12.52 15.18 -24.89
CA LEU A 29 -12.62 15.22 -23.42
C LEU A 29 -13.53 14.11 -22.88
N LEU A 30 -14.68 13.88 -23.51
CA LEU A 30 -15.59 12.77 -23.15
C LEU A 30 -14.95 11.41 -23.35
N LEU A 31 -14.19 11.20 -24.43
CA LEU A 31 -13.47 9.94 -24.66
C LEU A 31 -12.38 9.73 -23.60
N ILE A 32 -11.64 10.76 -23.23
CA ILE A 32 -10.64 10.69 -22.15
C ILE A 32 -11.32 10.31 -20.82
N LEU A 33 -12.44 10.95 -20.47
CA LEU A 33 -13.20 10.63 -19.27
C LEU A 33 -13.74 9.20 -19.28
N LEU A 34 -14.22 8.72 -20.42
CA LEU A 34 -14.67 7.35 -20.61
C LEU A 34 -13.52 6.34 -20.48
N CYS A 35 -12.35 6.65 -21.03
CA CYS A 35 -11.15 5.81 -20.87
C CYS A 35 -10.71 5.75 -19.41
N ILE A 36 -10.66 6.89 -18.71
CA ILE A 36 -10.31 6.95 -17.27
C ILE A 36 -11.34 6.16 -16.44
N GLY A 37 -12.63 6.32 -16.73
CA GLY A 37 -13.71 5.58 -16.08
C GLY A 37 -13.62 4.09 -16.32
N GLY A 38 -13.36 3.67 -17.56
CA GLY A 38 -13.18 2.28 -17.94
C GLY A 38 -11.97 1.63 -17.25
N VAL A 39 -10.83 2.31 -17.25
CA VAL A 39 -9.62 1.85 -16.52
C VAL A 39 -9.89 1.69 -15.02
N ARG A 40 -10.57 2.66 -14.39
CA ARG A 40 -10.94 2.55 -12.96
C ARG A 40 -11.88 1.38 -12.69
N LEU A 41 -12.83 1.12 -13.59
CA LEU A 41 -13.77 0.00 -13.45
C LEU A 41 -13.04 -1.35 -13.54
N VAL A 42 -12.13 -1.50 -14.51
CA VAL A 42 -11.30 -2.70 -14.68
C VAL A 42 -10.41 -2.91 -13.46
N LEU A 43 -9.72 -1.86 -12.97
CA LEU A 43 -8.88 -1.94 -11.76
C LEU A 43 -9.67 -2.30 -10.50
N ARG A 44 -10.95 -1.94 -10.41
CA ARG A 44 -11.83 -2.37 -9.32
C ARG A 44 -12.28 -3.81 -9.47
N ALA A 45 -12.63 -4.23 -10.69
CA ALA A 45 -13.10 -5.59 -10.98
C ALA A 45 -11.98 -6.65 -10.83
N THR A 46 -10.73 -6.24 -10.97
CA THR A 46 -9.54 -7.11 -10.80
C THR A 46 -8.85 -6.90 -9.45
N ALA A 47 -9.51 -6.23 -8.49
CA ALA A 47 -8.94 -6.06 -7.15
C ALA A 47 -8.95 -7.39 -6.40
N GLU A 48 -7.77 -7.84 -6.00
CA GLU A 48 -7.58 -8.98 -5.13
C GLU A 48 -7.28 -8.45 -3.72
N TYR A 49 -8.11 -8.85 -2.78
CA TYR A 49 -7.93 -8.55 -1.36
C TYR A 49 -7.32 -9.76 -0.65
N PRO A 50 -6.38 -9.55 0.29
CA PRO A 50 -5.84 -10.66 1.05
C PRO A 50 -6.93 -11.27 1.93
N ALA A 51 -7.00 -12.59 1.98
CA ALA A 51 -7.90 -13.27 2.90
C ALA A 51 -7.41 -13.13 4.34
N LEU A 52 -8.35 -13.09 5.29
CA LEU A 52 -8.02 -13.19 6.70
C LEU A 52 -7.49 -14.59 6.99
N GLY A 53 -6.41 -14.64 7.75
CA GLY A 53 -5.84 -15.87 8.28
C GLY A 53 -6.39 -16.20 9.65
N GLU A 54 -5.53 -16.78 10.49
CA GLU A 54 -5.90 -17.10 11.86
C GLU A 54 -5.89 -15.85 12.75
N PRO A 55 -6.74 -15.85 13.80
CA PRO A 55 -6.70 -14.79 14.80
C PRO A 55 -5.37 -14.83 15.55
N VAL A 56 -4.86 -13.63 15.85
CA VAL A 56 -3.57 -13.42 16.52
C VAL A 56 -3.82 -13.04 17.97
N SER A 57 -3.16 -13.73 18.90
CA SER A 57 -3.30 -13.52 20.35
C SER A 57 -1.98 -13.26 21.09
N TYR A 58 -0.85 -13.15 20.37
CA TYR A 58 0.42 -12.85 21.03
C TYR A 58 0.51 -11.38 21.46
N PRO A 59 1.18 -11.12 22.59
CA PRO A 59 1.44 -9.75 23.03
C PRO A 59 2.45 -9.07 22.11
N VAL A 60 2.33 -7.75 21.99
CA VAL A 60 3.24 -6.95 21.15
C VAL A 60 3.89 -5.83 21.99
N ASN A 61 5.02 -5.33 21.54
CA ASN A 61 5.73 -4.17 22.12
C ASN A 61 6.06 -4.34 23.63
N GLN A 62 6.45 -5.56 24.04
CA GLN A 62 6.77 -5.86 25.43
C GLN A 62 8.25 -5.75 25.76
N VAL A 63 9.09 -5.48 24.77
CA VAL A 63 10.54 -5.33 24.93
C VAL A 63 10.88 -3.85 25.01
N GLU A 64 11.47 -3.42 26.10
CA GLU A 64 11.92 -2.03 26.29
C GLU A 64 13.10 -1.72 25.36
N GLY A 65 13.19 -0.46 24.94
CA GLY A 65 14.27 0.04 24.08
C GLY A 65 14.10 -0.31 22.60
N PHE A 66 13.04 -1.01 22.19
CA PHE A 66 12.75 -1.30 20.78
C PHE A 66 11.45 -0.62 20.34
N THR A 67 11.51 0.10 19.24
CA THR A 67 10.33 0.78 18.68
C THR A 67 10.22 0.50 17.20
N LEU A 68 9.06 -0.02 16.77
CA LEU A 68 8.68 -0.15 15.36
C LEU A 68 7.88 1.09 14.96
N SER A 69 8.28 1.72 13.89
CA SER A 69 7.58 2.86 13.27
C SER A 69 7.19 2.55 11.83
N ILE A 70 6.12 3.17 11.34
CA ILE A 70 5.63 3.04 9.97
C ILE A 70 5.51 4.42 9.34
N GLU A 71 6.02 4.58 8.13
CA GLU A 71 5.72 5.74 7.31
C GLU A 71 4.29 5.63 6.75
N THR A 72 3.67 6.78 6.44
CA THR A 72 2.35 6.80 5.80
C THR A 72 2.33 5.90 4.57
N PRO A 73 1.46 4.87 4.51
CA PRO A 73 1.40 3.96 3.38
C PRO A 73 1.11 4.68 2.08
N THR A 74 1.82 4.32 1.03
CA THR A 74 1.64 4.90 -0.31
C THR A 74 1.06 3.85 -1.25
N TRP A 75 0.06 4.23 -2.04
CA TRP A 75 -0.56 3.33 -3.01
C TRP A 75 -0.16 3.64 -4.44
N SER A 76 0.03 2.61 -5.26
CA SER A 76 0.20 2.73 -6.70
C SER A 76 -0.56 1.61 -7.45
N PRO A 77 -1.02 1.86 -8.70
CA PRO A 77 -1.77 0.86 -9.47
C PRO A 77 -0.94 -0.37 -9.85
N PHE A 78 0.39 -0.27 -9.84
CA PHE A 78 1.30 -1.35 -10.25
C PHE A 78 1.79 -2.20 -9.09
N ARG A 79 1.90 -1.61 -7.88
CA ARG A 79 2.51 -2.25 -6.70
C ARG A 79 1.51 -2.51 -5.58
N GLY A 80 0.30 -1.89 -5.63
CA GLY A 80 -0.58 -1.83 -4.49
C GLY A 80 -0.04 -0.87 -3.43
N TYR A 81 -0.30 -1.13 -2.17
CA TYR A 81 0.28 -0.38 -1.06
C TYR A 81 1.77 -0.72 -0.86
N THR A 82 2.55 0.29 -0.58
CA THR A 82 3.91 0.17 -0.06
C THR A 82 3.91 0.70 1.36
N ILE A 83 4.24 -0.17 2.32
CA ILE A 83 4.28 0.10 3.74
C ILE A 83 5.74 0.01 4.15
N ARG A 84 6.36 1.16 4.43
CA ARG A 84 7.74 1.21 4.93
C ARG A 84 7.73 1.22 6.43
N TRP A 85 8.65 0.50 7.01
CA TRP A 85 8.82 0.39 8.45
C TRP A 85 10.29 0.56 8.84
N ALA A 86 10.51 1.02 10.06
CA ALA A 86 11.82 1.12 10.66
C ALA A 86 11.73 0.69 12.13
N VAL A 87 12.72 -0.06 12.58
CA VAL A 87 12.94 -0.37 13.99
C VAL A 87 14.09 0.49 14.48
N SER A 88 13.92 1.16 15.60
CA SER A 88 14.99 1.73 16.39
C SER A 88 15.25 0.88 17.62
N ALA A 89 16.51 0.69 17.97
CA ALA A 89 16.94 -0.02 19.16
C ALA A 89 17.80 0.92 20.02
N GLU A 90 17.36 1.08 21.25
CA GLU A 90 18.04 1.85 22.32
C GLU A 90 18.32 0.93 23.53
N SER A 91 18.54 -0.37 23.27
CA SER A 91 18.75 -1.40 24.28
C SER A 91 20.17 -1.97 24.17
N GLU A 92 20.75 -2.32 25.34
CA GLU A 92 21.97 -3.11 25.39
C GLU A 92 21.73 -4.59 25.08
N ASP A 93 20.48 -5.08 25.28
CA ASP A 93 20.10 -6.44 24.95
C ASP A 93 20.04 -6.63 23.43
N ILE A 94 20.54 -7.78 22.99
CA ILE A 94 20.59 -8.13 21.56
C ILE A 94 19.45 -9.10 21.24
N TYR A 95 18.67 -8.72 20.22
CA TYR A 95 17.63 -9.57 19.64
C TYR A 95 17.98 -9.88 18.19
N THR A 96 17.59 -11.05 17.71
CA THR A 96 17.84 -11.49 16.35
C THR A 96 16.56 -11.49 15.56
N PHE A 97 16.56 -10.81 14.42
CA PHE A 97 15.53 -10.92 13.39
C PHE A 97 15.98 -11.96 12.38
N SER A 98 15.26 -13.07 12.30
CA SER A 98 15.59 -14.17 11.39
C SER A 98 14.68 -14.14 10.17
N THR A 99 15.27 -14.31 8.99
CA THR A 99 14.53 -14.51 7.73
C THR A 99 14.31 -15.98 7.41
N GLU A 100 14.58 -16.88 8.35
CA GLU A 100 14.43 -18.34 8.17
C GLU A 100 13.00 -18.73 7.78
N ASN A 101 12.06 -18.05 8.40
CA ASN A 101 10.69 -18.01 7.91
C ASN A 101 10.57 -16.72 7.11
N ALA A 102 10.44 -16.76 5.80
CA ALA A 102 10.29 -15.61 4.88
C ALA A 102 9.33 -14.49 5.38
N ASP A 103 8.86 -14.58 6.59
CA ASP A 103 7.75 -13.89 7.23
C ASP A 103 8.15 -13.14 8.50
N PHE A 104 9.41 -12.70 8.65
CA PHE A 104 9.76 -11.90 9.82
C PHE A 104 8.93 -10.60 9.92
N SER A 105 8.34 -10.15 8.81
CA SER A 105 7.38 -9.04 8.79
C SER A 105 6.01 -9.51 8.30
N ASN A 106 5.00 -9.42 9.14
CA ASN A 106 3.63 -9.80 8.83
C ASN A 106 2.73 -8.57 8.74
N LEU A 107 1.72 -8.66 7.88
CA LEU A 107 0.64 -7.68 7.81
C LEU A 107 -0.61 -8.28 8.46
N GLU A 108 -1.17 -7.56 9.41
CA GLU A 108 -2.35 -7.96 10.17
C GLU A 108 -3.45 -6.90 10.05
N ARG A 109 -4.70 -7.31 10.16
CA ARG A 109 -5.88 -6.44 10.12
C ARG A 109 -6.71 -6.62 11.37
N CYS A 110 -7.20 -5.51 11.93
CA CYS A 110 -8.16 -5.51 13.01
C CYS A 110 -9.59 -5.61 12.44
N VAL A 111 -10.34 -6.59 12.89
CA VAL A 111 -11.76 -6.76 12.57
C VAL A 111 -12.50 -6.99 13.89
N ASP A 112 -13.45 -6.14 14.19
CA ASP A 112 -14.27 -6.21 15.43
C ASP A 112 -13.42 -6.30 16.72
N GLY A 113 -12.28 -5.62 16.74
CA GLY A 113 -11.36 -5.61 17.90
C GLY A 113 -10.42 -6.81 17.99
N GLN A 114 -10.51 -7.76 17.06
CA GLN A 114 -9.62 -8.92 16.96
C GLN A 114 -8.64 -8.73 15.82
N TRP A 115 -7.36 -9.04 16.06
CA TRP A 115 -6.32 -9.04 15.05
C TRP A 115 -6.27 -10.36 14.28
N TYR A 116 -6.13 -10.28 12.95
CA TYR A 116 -5.99 -11.41 12.04
C TYR A 116 -4.78 -11.22 11.15
N ARG A 117 -3.95 -12.24 11.06
CA ARG A 117 -2.86 -12.26 10.07
C ARG A 117 -3.46 -12.33 8.66
N LEU A 118 -2.97 -11.52 7.73
CA LEU A 118 -3.40 -11.60 6.34
C LEU A 118 -2.67 -12.75 5.64
N LYS A 119 -3.43 -13.55 4.89
CA LYS A 119 -2.86 -14.63 4.08
C LYS A 119 -2.18 -14.04 2.84
N ARG A 120 -1.02 -14.57 2.54
CA ARG A 120 -0.38 -14.36 1.24
C ARG A 120 -0.99 -15.31 0.21
N SER A 121 -1.12 -14.86 -1.04
CA SER A 121 -1.65 -15.71 -2.14
C SER A 121 -0.69 -16.82 -2.56
N GLN A 122 0.59 -16.65 -2.28
CA GLN A 122 1.65 -17.64 -2.52
C GLN A 122 2.67 -17.55 -1.40
N ASP A 123 3.17 -18.69 -0.95
CA ASP A 123 4.29 -18.72 -0.03
C ASP A 123 5.53 -18.18 -0.73
N ARG A 124 6.29 -17.35 -0.05
CA ARG A 124 7.60 -16.92 -0.56
C ARG A 124 8.51 -18.14 -0.52
N GLU A 125 8.93 -18.59 -1.70
CA GLU A 125 9.99 -19.59 -1.78
C GLU A 125 11.27 -19.01 -1.18
N ASN A 126 11.78 -19.66 -0.16
CA ASN A 126 13.10 -19.58 0.46
C ASN A 126 13.95 -18.36 0.09
N LEU A 127 13.76 -17.27 0.82
CA LEU A 127 14.81 -16.27 0.95
C LEU A 127 15.95 -16.92 1.74
N SER A 128 17.20 -16.65 1.33
CA SER A 128 18.38 -17.08 2.06
C SER A 128 18.23 -16.71 3.53
N HIS A 129 18.51 -17.67 4.40
CA HIS A 129 18.56 -17.48 5.84
C HIS A 129 19.54 -16.34 6.16
N LEU A 130 19.04 -15.25 6.73
CA LEU A 130 19.82 -14.11 7.17
C LEU A 130 19.35 -13.74 8.56
N ASP A 131 20.29 -13.66 9.48
CA ASP A 131 20.04 -13.17 10.83
C ASP A 131 20.54 -11.74 10.94
N PHE A 132 19.69 -10.88 11.44
CA PHE A 132 20.00 -9.48 11.69
C PHE A 132 19.98 -9.21 13.19
N PRO A 133 21.14 -9.15 13.86
CA PRO A 133 21.18 -8.72 15.26
C PRO A 133 20.82 -7.24 15.36
N LEU A 134 20.03 -6.90 16.35
CA LEU A 134 19.63 -5.52 16.68
C LEU A 134 19.71 -5.31 18.20
N GLY A 135 20.21 -4.16 18.60
CA GLY A 135 20.59 -3.84 19.99
C GLY A 135 22.10 -3.77 20.13
N GLY A 136 22.59 -3.42 21.30
CA GLY A 136 24.02 -3.11 21.51
C GLY A 136 24.49 -1.98 20.58
N ASP A 137 25.46 -2.26 19.72
CA ASP A 137 25.99 -1.29 18.76
C ASP A 137 25.12 -1.10 17.51
N SER A 138 24.12 -1.98 17.28
CA SER A 138 23.23 -1.92 16.12
C SER A 138 21.94 -1.18 16.45
N THR A 139 21.81 0.04 15.95
CA THR A 139 20.74 0.97 16.39
C THR A 139 19.50 1.00 15.49
N GLY A 140 19.48 0.26 14.40
CA GLY A 140 18.28 0.29 13.53
C GLY A 140 18.24 -0.73 12.42
N LEU A 141 17.03 -1.09 12.03
CA LEU A 141 16.69 -1.93 10.89
C LEU A 141 15.55 -1.29 10.11
N GLN A 142 15.60 -1.36 8.79
CA GLN A 142 14.55 -0.81 7.92
C GLN A 142 14.11 -1.82 6.88
N GLY A 143 12.84 -1.76 6.50
CA GLY A 143 12.30 -2.59 5.47
C GLY A 143 11.00 -2.06 4.88
N SER A 144 10.40 -2.85 4.01
CA SER A 144 9.10 -2.51 3.43
C SER A 144 8.32 -3.76 3.06
N ILE A 145 7.00 -3.68 3.21
CA ILE A 145 6.04 -4.59 2.59
C ILE A 145 5.50 -3.90 1.34
N VAL A 146 5.71 -4.53 0.18
CA VAL A 146 5.11 -4.08 -1.08
C VAL A 146 4.01 -5.06 -1.44
N GLN A 147 2.76 -4.68 -1.22
CA GLN A 147 1.57 -5.54 -1.22
C GLN A 147 1.57 -6.61 -2.32
N LYS A 148 1.73 -6.21 -3.57
CA LYS A 148 1.71 -7.12 -4.72
C LYS A 148 2.93 -8.05 -4.77
N PHE A 149 4.12 -7.56 -4.42
CA PHE A 149 5.35 -8.35 -4.46
C PHE A 149 5.47 -9.30 -3.28
N ASP A 150 4.82 -8.93 -2.17
CA ASP A 150 4.74 -9.75 -0.97
C ASP A 150 3.46 -10.62 -0.92
N ASN A 151 2.78 -10.75 -2.07
CA ASN A 151 1.62 -11.62 -2.27
C ASN A 151 0.40 -11.33 -1.40
N TYR A 152 0.22 -10.09 -0.95
CA TYR A 152 -0.97 -9.64 -0.22
C TYR A 152 -2.09 -9.12 -1.14
N GLY A 153 -2.18 -9.63 -2.37
CA GLY A 153 -3.14 -9.18 -3.37
C GLY A 153 -2.78 -7.81 -3.96
N THR A 154 -3.77 -7.09 -4.46
CA THR A 154 -3.58 -5.79 -5.14
C THR A 154 -4.20 -4.62 -4.41
N ARG A 155 -5.04 -4.87 -3.38
CA ARG A 155 -5.69 -3.85 -2.56
C ARG A 155 -5.83 -4.29 -1.10
N LEU A 156 -5.85 -3.31 -0.22
CA LEU A 156 -6.31 -3.47 1.16
C LEU A 156 -7.70 -2.84 1.29
N GLU A 157 -8.57 -3.46 2.06
CA GLU A 157 -9.85 -2.86 2.42
C GLU A 157 -9.65 -1.70 3.39
N PRO A 158 -10.55 -0.70 3.45
CA PRO A 158 -10.51 0.30 4.50
C PRO A 158 -10.53 -0.34 5.89
N GLY A 159 -9.74 0.20 6.81
CA GLY A 159 -9.68 -0.31 8.18
C GLY A 159 -8.30 -0.13 8.81
N THR A 160 -8.20 -0.61 10.05
CA THR A 160 -6.97 -0.55 10.84
C THR A 160 -6.12 -1.79 10.61
N TYR A 161 -4.86 -1.55 10.36
CA TYR A 161 -3.82 -2.55 10.09
C TYR A 161 -2.64 -2.36 11.03
N ARG A 162 -1.82 -3.38 11.16
CA ARG A 162 -0.50 -3.26 11.75
C ARG A 162 0.53 -4.11 11.00
N VAL A 163 1.77 -3.65 11.01
CA VAL A 163 2.92 -4.49 10.70
C VAL A 163 3.41 -5.09 12.00
N THR A 164 3.69 -6.38 12.01
CA THR A 164 4.34 -7.06 13.11
C THR A 164 5.67 -7.64 12.66
N LEU A 165 6.69 -7.50 13.50
CA LEU A 165 8.00 -8.09 13.32
C LEU A 165 8.24 -9.08 14.44
N GLU A 166 8.66 -10.31 14.09
CA GLU A 166 9.12 -11.30 15.06
C GLU A 166 10.62 -11.13 15.27
N MET A 167 11.04 -11.11 16.51
CA MET A 167 12.43 -11.12 16.94
C MET A 167 12.62 -12.15 18.04
N GLN A 168 13.80 -12.73 18.14
CA GLN A 168 14.14 -13.75 19.11
C GLN A 168 15.16 -13.22 20.11
N ALA A 169 14.91 -13.45 21.38
CA ALA A 169 15.89 -13.25 22.43
C ALA A 169 17.01 -14.29 22.34
N GLU A 170 18.08 -14.11 23.09
CA GLU A 170 19.24 -15.04 23.11
C GLU A 170 18.84 -16.47 23.51
N ASP A 171 17.81 -16.62 24.34
CA ASP A 171 17.26 -17.92 24.77
C ASP A 171 16.29 -18.55 23.73
N GLY A 172 16.10 -17.92 22.59
CA GLY A 172 15.17 -18.33 21.54
C GLY A 172 13.71 -17.94 21.79
N THR A 173 13.40 -17.20 22.85
CA THR A 173 12.04 -16.73 23.13
C THR A 173 11.59 -15.73 22.07
N PRO A 174 10.43 -15.94 21.39
CA PRO A 174 9.91 -15.02 20.41
C PRO A 174 9.26 -13.80 21.08
N HIS A 175 9.57 -12.63 20.56
CA HIS A 175 8.96 -11.34 20.90
C HIS A 175 8.45 -10.66 19.64
N TYR A 176 7.42 -9.83 19.78
CA TYR A 176 6.78 -9.17 18.64
C TYR A 176 6.75 -7.66 18.82
N LEU A 177 7.29 -6.94 17.84
CA LEU A 177 7.06 -5.51 17.68
C LEU A 177 5.88 -5.28 16.76
N ALA A 178 5.10 -4.25 17.02
CA ALA A 178 3.99 -3.88 16.16
C ALA A 178 3.85 -2.37 16.03
N ALA A 179 3.46 -1.90 14.84
CA ALA A 179 3.04 -0.53 14.61
C ALA A 179 1.78 -0.51 13.77
N GLU A 180 0.82 0.34 14.16
CA GLU A 180 -0.51 0.42 13.56
C GLU A 180 -0.61 1.56 12.55
N PHE A 181 -1.50 1.40 11.58
CA PHE A 181 -1.83 2.40 10.58
C PHE A 181 -3.22 2.15 10.01
N ASP A 182 -3.84 3.20 9.44
CA ASP A 182 -5.15 3.13 8.82
C ASP A 182 -5.06 3.20 7.29
N ILE A 183 -5.96 2.45 6.64
CA ILE A 183 -6.26 2.55 5.22
C ILE A 183 -7.67 3.15 5.09
N ALA A 184 -7.77 4.25 4.33
CA ALA A 184 -9.02 4.97 4.07
C ALA A 184 -9.79 4.45 2.84
#